data_667f8532fabce73245d03e23a848499e
#
_entry.id   667f8532fabce73245d03e23a848499e
#
_cell.length_a   1.000
_cell.length_b   1.000
_cell.length_c   1.000
_cell.angle_alpha   90.00
_cell.angle_beta   90.00
_cell.angle_gamma   90.00
#
_symmetry.space_group_name_H-M   'P 1'
#
loop_
_entity.id
_entity.type
_entity.pdbx_description
1 polymer ?
#
loop_
_entity_poly.entity_id
_entity_poly.type
_entity_poly.pdbx_seq_one_letter_code
_entity_poly.pdbx_strand_id
1 'polypeptide(L)'
;MILKALYDYYNRCEGLSAKGLEQKEIGYLIVIDKDGTFVRIESRMKDKKTAQTFLVLQTIKRSGRKYAPNILWDNYEYVIGGADESAKKHDTFIRMIEKLKEQVSSDRYLNAISEFYKKNEKLEDIIKNDVLYEEMHKSKKNISFLLQGESKIAAENERVWNLILSQSADDGIYGICLVTGKKDSVARLHTTIKLTKDTGPLVSFKTDRGYDSYGKEQGYNAQISGDAEFAYTTALNAMLQKGSH
;
A
#
# COMPACT_ATOMS: atom_id res chain seq x y z
N MET A 1 -28.84 -1.29 7.99
CA MET A 1 -27.76 -2.27 7.67
C MET A 1 -26.44 -1.68 8.07
N ILE A 2 -25.54 -2.44 8.75
CA ILE A 2 -24.30 -1.91 9.32
C ILE A 2 -23.37 -1.30 8.25
N LEU A 3 -23.22 -1.93 7.08
CA LEU A 3 -22.38 -1.41 6.01
C LEU A 3 -22.84 -0.03 5.52
N LYS A 4 -24.16 0.19 5.46
CA LYS A 4 -24.74 1.51 5.10
C LYS A 4 -24.42 2.55 6.16
N ALA A 5 -24.56 2.20 7.45
CA ALA A 5 -24.22 3.12 8.54
C ALA A 5 -22.74 3.52 8.54
N LEU A 6 -21.83 2.58 8.28
CA LEU A 6 -20.40 2.85 8.15
C LEU A 6 -20.07 3.69 6.90
N TYR A 7 -20.73 3.40 5.77
CA TYR A 7 -20.62 4.21 4.57
C TYR A 7 -21.06 5.67 4.81
N ASP A 8 -22.20 5.85 5.49
CA ASP A 8 -22.71 7.19 5.83
C ASP A 8 -21.83 7.90 6.85
N TYR A 9 -21.26 7.16 7.79
CA TYR A 9 -20.27 7.70 8.73
C TYR A 9 -19.04 8.21 8.00
N TYR A 10 -18.45 7.41 7.08
CA TYR A 10 -17.32 7.82 6.26
C TYR A 10 -17.57 9.15 5.54
N ASN A 11 -18.74 9.29 4.91
CA ASN A 11 -19.08 10.48 4.13
C ASN A 11 -19.37 11.73 5.00
N ARG A 12 -19.58 11.55 6.31
CA ARG A 12 -19.82 12.67 7.26
C ARG A 12 -18.59 13.03 8.07
N CYS A 13 -17.64 12.09 8.23
CA CYS A 13 -16.51 12.25 9.11
C CYS A 13 -15.36 12.91 8.38
N GLU A 14 -14.94 14.09 8.85
CA GLU A 14 -13.72 14.73 8.38
C GLU A 14 -12.48 14.02 8.94
N GLY A 15 -11.37 14.04 8.19
CA GLY A 15 -10.09 13.46 8.61
C GLY A 15 -9.88 11.98 8.30
N LEU A 16 -10.86 11.28 7.70
CA LEU A 16 -10.64 9.94 7.17
C LEU A 16 -9.89 10.01 5.82
N SER A 17 -9.09 8.96 5.54
CA SER A 17 -8.32 8.91 4.29
C SER A 17 -9.23 9.02 3.07
N ALA A 18 -8.79 9.79 2.08
CA ALA A 18 -9.47 9.86 0.78
C ALA A 18 -9.39 8.53 0.03
N LYS A 19 -10.33 8.28 -0.89
CA LYS A 19 -10.38 7.04 -1.68
C LYS A 19 -9.04 6.79 -2.37
N GLY A 20 -8.54 5.56 -2.26
CA GLY A 20 -7.26 5.13 -2.80
C GLY A 20 -6.05 5.46 -1.92
N LEU A 21 -6.24 6.18 -0.81
CA LEU A 21 -5.20 6.48 0.16
C LEU A 21 -5.47 5.78 1.50
N GLU A 22 -4.42 5.47 2.25
CA GLU A 22 -4.50 4.93 3.61
C GLU A 22 -3.39 5.48 4.51
N GLN A 23 -3.63 5.46 5.81
CA GLN A 23 -2.59 5.69 6.82
C GLN A 23 -1.77 4.41 7.03
N LYS A 24 -0.45 4.49 6.84
CA LYS A 24 0.45 3.34 6.94
C LYS A 24 1.68 3.62 7.78
N GLU A 25 2.02 2.69 8.67
CA GLU A 25 3.28 2.75 9.39
C GLU A 25 4.45 2.45 8.43
N ILE A 26 5.42 3.37 8.38
CA ILE A 26 6.72 3.21 7.72
C ILE A 26 7.80 3.33 8.81
N GLY A 27 8.56 2.25 9.00
CA GLY A 27 9.53 2.17 10.09
C GLY A 27 10.88 2.75 9.75
N TYR A 28 11.30 2.66 8.48
CA TYR A 28 12.61 3.09 8.05
C TYR A 28 12.57 3.81 6.71
N LEU A 29 13.49 4.74 6.54
CA LEU A 29 13.68 5.48 5.30
C LEU A 29 15.11 5.26 4.80
N ILE A 30 15.25 4.92 3.52
CA ILE A 30 16.52 4.96 2.82
C ILE A 30 16.69 6.38 2.31
N VAL A 31 17.63 7.11 2.91
CA VAL A 31 17.96 8.46 2.49
C VAL A 31 18.94 8.39 1.34
N ILE A 32 18.59 9.00 0.23
CA ILE A 32 19.42 9.12 -0.98
C ILE A 32 19.54 10.59 -1.38
N ASP A 33 20.61 10.92 -2.07
CA ASP A 33 20.74 12.23 -2.70
C ASP A 33 19.97 12.31 -4.03
N LYS A 34 19.97 13.49 -4.66
CA LYS A 34 19.28 13.73 -5.95
C LYS A 34 19.83 12.86 -7.09
N ASP A 35 21.07 12.39 -6.98
CA ASP A 35 21.75 11.58 -7.99
C ASP A 35 21.61 10.07 -7.69
N GLY A 36 20.86 9.70 -6.66
CA GLY A 36 20.60 8.31 -6.27
C GLY A 36 21.74 7.67 -5.45
N THR A 37 22.62 8.46 -4.83
CA THR A 37 23.67 7.93 -3.97
C THR A 37 23.11 7.70 -2.56
N PHE A 38 23.41 6.55 -1.96
CA PHE A 38 23.02 6.25 -0.58
C PHE A 38 23.70 7.23 0.40
N VAL A 39 22.92 7.78 1.33
CA VAL A 39 23.39 8.69 2.36
C VAL A 39 23.38 8.01 3.74
N ARG A 40 22.22 7.50 4.17
CA ARG A 40 22.01 6.81 5.45
C ARG A 40 20.64 6.14 5.52
N ILE A 41 20.45 5.33 6.55
CA ILE A 41 19.13 4.88 6.97
C ILE A 41 18.60 5.85 8.05
N GLU A 42 17.32 6.17 8.02
CA GLU A 42 16.64 6.89 9.09
C GLU A 42 15.54 6.04 9.72
N SER A 43 15.51 5.95 11.05
CA SER A 43 14.42 5.30 11.78
C SER A 43 13.24 6.27 11.96
N ARG A 44 12.04 5.76 11.69
CA ARG A 44 10.75 6.40 12.01
C ARG A 44 10.00 5.61 13.08
N MET A 45 10.72 4.75 13.81
CA MET A 45 10.18 4.02 14.94
C MET A 45 9.85 4.99 16.08
N LYS A 46 8.65 4.85 16.65
CA LYS A 46 8.22 5.58 17.87
C LYS A 46 8.60 4.79 19.12
N ASP A 47 8.53 3.49 19.02
CA ASP A 47 8.92 2.52 20.03
C ASP A 47 9.30 1.18 19.38
N LYS A 48 9.56 0.12 20.18
CA LYS A 48 9.95 -1.20 19.67
C LYS A 48 8.93 -1.86 18.73
N LYS A 49 7.68 -1.40 18.72
CA LYS A 49 6.58 -2.05 17.98
C LYS A 49 5.89 -1.13 16.99
N THR A 50 5.85 0.15 17.23
CA THR A 50 5.11 1.13 16.44
C THR A 50 6.04 2.09 15.71
N ALA A 51 5.61 2.54 14.53
CA ALA A 51 6.34 3.48 13.70
C ALA A 51 5.49 4.72 13.38
N GLN A 52 6.11 5.71 12.79
CA GLN A 52 5.41 6.88 12.29
C GLN A 52 4.47 6.47 11.16
N THR A 53 3.29 7.08 11.17
CA THR A 53 2.25 6.85 10.17
C THR A 53 2.32 7.92 9.09
N PHE A 54 2.22 7.50 7.84
CA PHE A 54 2.24 8.34 6.65
C PHE A 54 1.00 8.09 5.80
N LEU A 55 0.50 9.11 5.12
CA LEU A 55 -0.54 8.94 4.12
C LEU A 55 0.09 8.42 2.83
N VAL A 56 -0.37 7.27 2.36
CA VAL A 56 0.19 6.58 1.18
C VAL A 56 -0.91 6.04 0.29
N LEU A 57 -0.58 5.67 -0.95
CA LEU A 57 -1.50 4.88 -1.78
C LEU A 57 -1.86 3.58 -1.09
N GLN A 58 -3.13 3.21 -1.19
CA GLN A 58 -3.69 2.02 -0.55
C GLN A 58 -2.87 0.78 -0.88
N THR A 59 -2.63 -0.05 0.13
CA THR A 59 -1.93 -1.34 -0.02
C THR A 59 -2.53 -2.18 -1.12
N ILE A 60 -1.69 -2.65 -2.05
CA ILE A 60 -2.11 -3.53 -3.13
C ILE A 60 -2.57 -4.87 -2.54
N LYS A 61 -3.82 -5.25 -2.85
CA LYS A 61 -4.40 -6.52 -2.43
C LYS A 61 -3.73 -7.67 -3.18
N ARG A 62 -2.87 -8.41 -2.50
CA ARG A 62 -2.14 -9.55 -3.06
C ARG A 62 -2.97 -10.81 -2.95
N SER A 63 -3.23 -11.47 -4.08
CA SER A 63 -3.88 -12.78 -4.11
C SER A 63 -3.08 -13.73 -5.00
N GLY A 64 -2.85 -14.96 -4.52
CA GLY A 64 -2.11 -15.98 -5.26
C GLY A 64 -0.59 -15.73 -5.33
N ARG A 65 0.07 -16.29 -6.35
CA ARG A 65 1.53 -16.25 -6.54
C ARG A 65 2.07 -15.00 -7.26
N LYS A 66 1.24 -14.00 -7.51
CA LYS A 66 1.67 -12.77 -8.20
C LYS A 66 2.33 -11.82 -7.20
N TYR A 67 3.58 -11.49 -7.45
CA TYR A 67 4.28 -10.44 -6.71
C TYR A 67 3.78 -9.07 -7.21
N ALA A 68 3.25 -8.26 -6.30
CA ALA A 68 2.76 -6.92 -6.59
C ALA A 68 3.28 -5.96 -5.52
N PRO A 69 4.26 -5.11 -5.84
CA PRO A 69 4.83 -4.16 -4.89
C PRO A 69 3.85 -3.03 -4.59
N ASN A 70 3.88 -2.51 -3.37
CA ASN A 70 3.21 -1.25 -3.06
C ASN A 70 3.96 -0.07 -3.70
N ILE A 71 3.27 1.03 -3.92
CA ILE A 71 3.81 2.16 -4.66
C ILE A 71 4.76 2.99 -3.78
N LEU A 72 6.06 2.94 -4.09
CA LEU A 72 7.15 3.69 -3.44
C LEU A 72 7.39 3.35 -1.95
N TRP A 73 6.83 2.24 -1.48
CA TRP A 73 7.09 1.68 -0.16
C TRP A 73 6.75 0.19 -0.13
N ASP A 74 7.45 -0.60 0.67
CA ASP A 74 7.10 -2.01 0.95
C ASP A 74 7.97 -2.54 2.10
N ASN A 75 7.91 -3.86 2.35
CA ASN A 75 8.81 -4.53 3.28
C ASN A 75 10.22 -4.70 2.67
N TYR A 76 11.15 -5.19 3.50
CA TYR A 76 12.56 -5.40 3.14
C TYR A 76 12.75 -6.20 1.85
N GLU A 77 12.01 -7.30 1.67
CA GLU A 77 12.15 -8.19 0.51
C GLU A 77 11.86 -7.50 -0.84
N TYR A 78 10.91 -6.55 -0.86
CA TYR A 78 10.61 -5.77 -2.06
C TYR A 78 11.59 -4.62 -2.26
N VAL A 79 11.92 -3.89 -1.18
CA VAL A 79 12.72 -2.66 -1.31
C VAL A 79 14.21 -2.96 -1.45
N ILE A 80 14.73 -3.93 -0.68
CA ILE A 80 16.16 -4.26 -0.66
C ILE A 80 16.47 -5.55 -1.44
N GLY A 81 15.57 -6.52 -1.35
CA GLY A 81 15.77 -7.81 -1.98
C GLY A 81 16.29 -8.88 -1.03
N GLY A 82 17.07 -9.80 -1.58
CA GLY A 82 17.58 -10.99 -0.91
C GLY A 82 17.77 -12.13 -1.91
N ALA A 83 17.87 -13.36 -1.43
CA ALA A 83 17.95 -14.55 -2.28
C ALA A 83 16.57 -15.06 -2.72
N ASP A 84 16.54 -15.91 -3.74
CA ASP A 84 15.39 -16.69 -4.19
C ASP A 84 14.12 -15.85 -4.48
N GLU A 85 13.05 -16.09 -3.72
CA GLU A 85 11.78 -15.38 -3.90
C GLU A 85 11.88 -13.89 -3.60
N SER A 86 12.75 -13.48 -2.68
CA SER A 86 12.99 -12.07 -2.37
C SER A 86 13.62 -11.33 -3.54
N ALA A 87 14.49 -11.98 -4.31
CA ALA A 87 15.03 -11.40 -5.55
C ALA A 87 13.92 -11.12 -6.58
N LYS A 88 12.97 -12.04 -6.73
CA LYS A 88 11.81 -11.85 -7.64
C LYS A 88 10.90 -10.71 -7.18
N LYS A 89 10.66 -10.59 -5.86
CA LYS A 89 9.87 -9.48 -5.29
C LYS A 89 10.55 -8.15 -5.56
N HIS A 90 11.84 -8.08 -5.30
CA HIS A 90 12.67 -6.90 -5.53
C HIS A 90 12.66 -6.46 -6.99
N ASP A 91 12.84 -7.39 -7.92
CA ASP A 91 12.78 -7.14 -9.36
C ASP A 91 11.43 -6.53 -9.77
N THR A 92 10.31 -6.99 -9.20
CA THR A 92 9.00 -6.38 -9.47
C THR A 92 8.88 -4.96 -8.91
N PHE A 93 9.53 -4.68 -7.79
CA PHE A 93 9.57 -3.32 -7.22
C PHE A 93 10.37 -2.37 -8.11
N ILE A 94 11.56 -2.79 -8.58
CA ILE A 94 12.38 -1.99 -9.51
C ILE A 94 11.62 -1.72 -10.81
N ARG A 95 11.00 -2.75 -11.41
CA ARG A 95 10.21 -2.57 -12.64
C ARG A 95 9.04 -1.61 -12.45
N MET A 96 8.40 -1.60 -11.29
CA MET A 96 7.36 -0.64 -10.96
C MET A 96 7.93 0.79 -10.95
N ILE A 97 9.10 1.02 -10.33
CA ILE A 97 9.78 2.33 -10.32
C ILE A 97 10.08 2.80 -11.75
N GLU A 98 10.67 1.94 -12.59
CA GLU A 98 11.00 2.29 -13.98
C GLU A 98 9.74 2.64 -14.79
N LYS A 99 8.67 1.84 -14.65
CA LYS A 99 7.38 2.13 -15.29
C LYS A 99 6.78 3.46 -14.86
N LEU A 100 6.85 3.80 -13.58
CA LEU A 100 6.37 5.10 -13.06
C LEU A 100 7.22 6.25 -13.59
N LYS A 101 8.55 6.06 -13.67
CA LYS A 101 9.48 7.05 -14.21
C LYS A 101 9.20 7.36 -15.68
N GLU A 102 8.86 6.35 -16.49
CA GLU A 102 8.45 6.54 -17.89
C GLU A 102 7.21 7.44 -18.02
N GLN A 103 6.26 7.30 -17.08
CA GLN A 103 5.00 8.03 -17.08
C GLN A 103 5.10 9.42 -16.43
N VAL A 104 6.01 9.60 -15.48
CA VAL A 104 6.27 10.87 -14.77
C VAL A 104 7.75 11.22 -14.86
N SER A 105 8.26 11.41 -16.06
CA SER A 105 9.69 11.55 -16.38
C SER A 105 10.39 12.72 -15.66
N SER A 106 9.68 13.76 -15.26
CA SER A 106 10.23 14.92 -14.54
C SER A 106 10.18 14.80 -13.01
N ASP A 107 9.80 13.62 -12.48
CA ASP A 107 9.72 13.43 -11.03
C ASP A 107 11.09 13.12 -10.42
N ARG A 108 11.51 13.98 -9.50
CA ARG A 108 12.84 13.88 -8.86
C ARG A 108 13.00 12.66 -7.96
N TYR A 109 11.94 12.20 -7.28
CA TYR A 109 11.99 10.99 -6.47
C TYR A 109 12.18 9.75 -7.34
N LEU A 110 11.38 9.62 -8.39
CA LEU A 110 11.47 8.48 -9.31
C LEU A 110 12.84 8.43 -10.01
N ASN A 111 13.37 9.60 -10.40
CA ASN A 111 14.70 9.67 -11.01
C ASN A 111 15.79 9.23 -10.03
N ALA A 112 15.80 9.77 -8.81
CA ALA A 112 16.81 9.43 -7.82
C ALA A 112 16.73 7.95 -7.38
N ILE A 113 15.52 7.41 -7.16
CA ILE A 113 15.33 6.00 -6.79
C ILE A 113 15.76 5.07 -7.94
N SER A 114 15.40 5.40 -9.18
CA SER A 114 15.85 4.64 -10.35
C SER A 114 17.38 4.62 -10.45
N GLU A 115 18.04 5.76 -10.29
CA GLU A 115 19.49 5.83 -10.32
C GLU A 115 20.16 5.11 -9.12
N PHE A 116 19.53 5.14 -7.93
CA PHE A 116 19.96 4.34 -6.78
C PHE A 116 20.00 2.85 -7.10
N TYR A 117 18.96 2.31 -7.71
CA TYR A 117 18.94 0.90 -8.09
C TYR A 117 19.91 0.55 -9.22
N LYS A 118 20.09 1.43 -10.20
CA LYS A 118 21.02 1.20 -11.33
C LYS A 118 22.47 1.19 -10.91
N LYS A 119 22.86 2.06 -9.99
CA LYS A 119 24.23 2.16 -9.49
C LYS A 119 24.64 1.00 -8.60
N ASN A 120 23.68 0.26 -8.07
CA ASN A 120 23.90 -0.65 -6.95
C ASN A 120 23.34 -2.03 -7.24
N GLU A 121 24.13 -2.90 -7.85
CA GLU A 121 23.73 -4.29 -8.12
C GLU A 121 23.49 -5.11 -6.84
N LYS A 122 24.22 -4.79 -5.76
CA LYS A 122 24.07 -5.43 -4.43
C LYS A 122 23.82 -4.37 -3.37
N LEU A 123 22.54 -4.02 -3.21
CA LEU A 123 22.11 -2.98 -2.25
C LEU A 123 22.57 -3.28 -0.82
N GLU A 124 22.51 -4.54 -0.40
CA GLU A 124 22.96 -4.95 0.92
C GLU A 124 24.40 -4.52 1.20
N ASP A 125 25.30 -4.64 0.24
CA ASP A 125 26.73 -4.31 0.42
C ASP A 125 26.96 -2.82 0.72
N ILE A 126 26.03 -1.97 0.31
CA ILE A 126 26.09 -0.52 0.50
C ILE A 126 25.47 -0.11 1.81
N ILE A 127 24.28 -0.65 2.11
CA ILE A 127 23.50 -0.26 3.28
C ILE A 127 23.93 -0.98 4.56
N LYS A 128 24.61 -2.15 4.47
CA LYS A 128 24.99 -2.98 5.64
C LYS A 128 25.97 -2.29 6.61
N ASN A 129 26.68 -1.28 6.14
CA ASN A 129 27.61 -0.52 6.97
C ASN A 129 26.90 0.59 7.77
N ASP A 130 25.61 0.85 7.52
CA ASP A 130 24.83 1.80 8.28
C ASP A 130 24.47 1.22 9.66
N VAL A 131 24.55 2.06 10.68
CA VAL A 131 24.31 1.66 12.09
C VAL A 131 22.89 1.13 12.34
N LEU A 132 21.92 1.50 11.51
CA LEU A 132 20.53 1.08 11.62
C LEU A 132 20.20 -0.14 10.74
N TYR A 133 21.16 -0.65 9.96
CA TYR A 133 20.91 -1.75 9.03
C TYR A 133 20.35 -3.00 9.73
N GLU A 134 21.02 -3.46 10.79
CA GLU A 134 20.62 -4.66 11.52
C GLU A 134 19.24 -4.53 12.16
N GLU A 135 18.94 -3.34 12.70
CA GLU A 135 17.63 -3.05 13.29
C GLU A 135 16.54 -3.06 12.20
N MET A 136 16.76 -2.37 11.10
CA MET A 136 15.84 -2.34 9.95
C MET A 136 15.58 -3.75 9.42
N HIS A 137 16.63 -4.54 9.17
CA HIS A 137 16.52 -5.89 8.63
C HIS A 137 15.69 -6.82 9.53
N LYS A 138 15.90 -6.75 10.86
CA LYS A 138 15.19 -7.60 11.85
C LYS A 138 13.76 -7.14 12.14
N SER A 139 13.45 -5.86 11.92
CA SER A 139 12.18 -5.25 12.36
C SER A 139 10.96 -5.72 11.57
N LYS A 140 11.12 -6.18 10.33
CA LYS A 140 10.04 -6.50 9.36
C LYS A 140 9.07 -5.33 9.10
N LYS A 141 9.50 -4.09 9.38
CA LYS A 141 8.71 -2.89 9.13
C LYS A 141 8.80 -2.47 7.66
N ASN A 142 7.82 -1.67 7.23
CA ASN A 142 7.84 -1.09 5.90
C ASN A 142 8.96 -0.06 5.77
N ILE A 143 9.49 0.05 4.56
CA ILE A 143 10.58 0.93 4.16
C ILE A 143 10.09 1.80 3.01
N SER A 144 10.51 3.05 2.98
CA SER A 144 10.33 3.97 1.87
C SER A 144 11.63 4.76 1.63
N PHE A 145 11.60 5.72 0.72
CA PHE A 145 12.75 6.57 0.39
C PHE A 145 12.52 8.01 0.84
N LEU A 146 13.61 8.69 1.15
CA LEU A 146 13.64 10.11 1.43
C LEU A 146 14.77 10.76 0.62
N LEU A 147 14.50 11.82 -0.11
CA LEU A 147 15.55 12.63 -0.70
C LEU A 147 16.19 13.51 0.38
N GLN A 148 17.50 13.57 0.38
CA GLN A 148 18.26 14.40 1.30
C GLN A 148 17.81 15.86 1.23
N GLY A 149 17.45 16.43 2.38
CA GLY A 149 16.94 17.79 2.50
C GLY A 149 15.42 17.94 2.32
N GLU A 150 14.70 16.86 1.98
CA GLU A 150 13.23 16.88 1.88
C GLU A 150 12.57 16.46 3.19
N SER A 151 11.32 16.91 3.36
CA SER A 151 10.49 16.54 4.52
C SER A 151 9.45 15.45 4.20
N LYS A 152 8.96 15.39 2.95
CA LYS A 152 8.02 14.38 2.48
C LYS A 152 8.77 13.14 2.01
N ILE A 153 8.28 11.96 2.34
CA ILE A 153 8.85 10.71 1.85
C ILE A 153 8.36 10.39 0.43
N ALA A 154 9.04 9.49 -0.27
CA ALA A 154 8.67 9.10 -1.64
C ALA A 154 7.23 8.57 -1.73
N ALA A 155 6.76 7.82 -0.73
CA ALA A 155 5.40 7.30 -0.69
C ALA A 155 4.30 8.38 -0.61
N GLU A 156 4.66 9.61 -0.22
CA GLU A 156 3.76 10.79 -0.20
C GLU A 156 3.79 11.61 -1.50
N ASN A 157 4.29 11.03 -2.60
CA ASN A 157 4.39 11.71 -3.88
C ASN A 157 3.01 11.88 -4.55
N GLU A 158 2.44 13.07 -4.44
CA GLU A 158 1.12 13.41 -4.97
C GLU A 158 1.03 13.29 -6.51
N ARG A 159 2.13 13.49 -7.26
CA ARG A 159 2.14 13.29 -8.72
C ARG A 159 1.92 11.83 -9.07
N VAL A 160 2.59 10.93 -8.34
CA VAL A 160 2.41 9.49 -8.50
C VAL A 160 1.02 9.07 -8.04
N TRP A 161 0.51 9.64 -6.94
CA TRP A 161 -0.87 9.36 -6.50
C TRP A 161 -1.88 9.72 -7.58
N ASN A 162 -1.82 10.93 -8.12
CA ASN A 162 -2.75 11.40 -9.16
C ASN A 162 -2.69 10.52 -10.41
N LEU A 163 -1.49 10.10 -10.83
CA LEU A 163 -1.31 9.17 -11.93
C LEU A 163 -2.03 7.84 -11.66
N ILE A 164 -1.72 7.19 -10.53
CA ILE A 164 -2.27 5.87 -10.21
C ILE A 164 -3.79 5.93 -9.99
N LEU A 165 -4.29 6.94 -9.30
CA LEU A 165 -5.72 7.11 -9.06
C LEU A 165 -6.50 7.42 -10.35
N SER A 166 -5.89 8.13 -11.29
CA SER A 166 -6.50 8.38 -12.61
C SER A 166 -6.50 7.14 -13.51
N GLN A 167 -5.51 6.24 -13.35
CA GLN A 167 -5.40 5.00 -14.11
C GLN A 167 -6.19 3.83 -13.54
N SER A 168 -6.70 3.94 -12.32
CA SER A 168 -7.59 2.93 -11.72
C SER A 168 -8.91 2.90 -12.50
N ALA A 169 -8.77 2.56 -13.80
CA ALA A 169 -9.86 2.31 -14.70
C ALA A 169 -10.59 1.05 -14.25
N ASP A 170 -11.83 1.15 -14.33
CA ASP A 170 -12.91 0.30 -13.92
C ASP A 170 -13.05 -0.90 -14.87
N ASP A 171 -12.14 -1.86 -14.78
CA ASP A 171 -12.21 -3.15 -15.49
C ASP A 171 -13.17 -4.14 -14.80
N GLY A 172 -14.00 -3.65 -13.89
CA GLY A 172 -14.82 -4.44 -13.01
C GLY A 172 -16.15 -4.89 -13.61
N ILE A 173 -16.75 -5.89 -12.97
CA ILE A 173 -18.13 -6.27 -13.17
C ILE A 173 -19.02 -5.20 -12.54
N TYR A 174 -19.92 -4.61 -13.34
CA TYR A 174 -20.91 -3.65 -12.85
C TYR A 174 -22.13 -4.32 -12.28
N GLY A 175 -22.66 -3.77 -11.19
CA GLY A 175 -23.85 -4.25 -10.55
C GLY A 175 -24.54 -3.18 -9.71
N ILE A 176 -25.74 -3.49 -9.19
CA ILE A 176 -26.41 -2.61 -8.22
C ILE A 176 -25.77 -2.82 -6.86
N CYS A 177 -25.10 -1.79 -6.35
CA CYS A 177 -24.45 -1.85 -5.03
C CYS A 177 -25.50 -2.00 -3.91
N LEU A 178 -25.38 -3.06 -3.11
CA LEU A 178 -26.28 -3.34 -1.99
C LEU A 178 -26.22 -2.28 -0.87
N VAL A 179 -25.19 -1.46 -0.83
CA VAL A 179 -25.01 -0.40 0.17
C VAL A 179 -25.59 0.93 -0.29
N THR A 180 -25.33 1.30 -1.56
CA THR A 180 -25.71 2.61 -2.09
C THR A 180 -26.98 2.59 -2.94
N GLY A 181 -27.38 1.43 -3.46
CA GLY A 181 -28.47 1.30 -4.43
C GLY A 181 -28.13 1.79 -5.84
N LYS A 182 -26.90 2.24 -6.09
CA LYS A 182 -26.45 2.76 -7.39
C LYS A 182 -25.77 1.66 -8.20
N LYS A 183 -25.86 1.76 -9.53
CA LYS A 183 -25.07 0.92 -10.44
C LYS A 183 -23.64 1.41 -10.44
N ASP A 184 -22.70 0.50 -10.13
CA ASP A 184 -21.29 0.82 -9.96
C ASP A 184 -20.42 -0.45 -10.13
N SER A 185 -19.10 -0.30 -10.22
CA SER A 185 -18.16 -1.39 -10.27
C SER A 185 -18.11 -2.13 -8.93
N VAL A 186 -18.22 -3.45 -8.98
CA VAL A 186 -18.29 -4.31 -7.80
C VAL A 186 -16.89 -4.73 -7.36
N ALA A 187 -16.57 -4.52 -6.08
CA ALA A 187 -15.32 -4.96 -5.50
C ALA A 187 -15.22 -6.49 -5.42
N ARG A 188 -14.24 -7.09 -6.12
CA ARG A 188 -13.98 -8.53 -6.02
C ARG A 188 -13.40 -8.93 -4.68
N LEU A 189 -12.49 -8.15 -4.15
CA LEU A 189 -11.83 -8.36 -2.85
C LEU A 189 -12.09 -7.16 -1.94
N HIS A 190 -12.39 -7.45 -0.69
CA HIS A 190 -12.59 -6.42 0.32
C HIS A 190 -11.36 -6.23 1.19
N THR A 191 -11.16 -5.01 1.64
CA THR A 191 -10.05 -4.64 2.53
C THR A 191 -10.19 -5.31 3.88
N THR A 192 -9.06 -5.75 4.42
CA THR A 192 -8.97 -6.40 5.71
C THR A 192 -9.33 -5.43 6.84
N ILE A 193 -10.17 -5.88 7.75
CA ILE A 193 -10.45 -5.21 9.02
C ILE A 193 -9.44 -5.69 10.05
N LYS A 194 -8.82 -4.75 10.76
CA LYS A 194 -7.81 -5.03 11.77
C LYS A 194 -8.47 -5.13 13.16
N LEU A 195 -8.80 -6.35 13.57
CA LEU A 195 -9.26 -6.66 14.92
C LEU A 195 -8.08 -7.18 15.73
N THR A 196 -7.60 -6.46 16.72
CA THR A 196 -6.54 -6.86 17.67
C THR A 196 -5.52 -7.89 17.17
N LYS A 197 -5.80 -9.21 17.32
CA LYS A 197 -4.94 -10.32 16.88
C LYS A 197 -5.36 -10.92 15.55
N ASP A 198 -6.63 -10.82 15.19
CA ASP A 198 -7.20 -11.41 13.98
C ASP A 198 -7.48 -10.33 12.95
N THR A 199 -7.20 -10.64 11.71
CA THR A 199 -7.44 -9.75 10.57
C THR A 199 -8.18 -10.51 9.48
N GLY A 200 -9.18 -9.88 8.87
CA GLY A 200 -9.93 -10.48 7.77
C GLY A 200 -10.88 -9.47 7.14
N PRO A 201 -11.31 -9.70 5.91
CA PRO A 201 -12.36 -8.89 5.30
C PRO A 201 -13.72 -9.17 5.95
N LEU A 202 -14.54 -8.13 6.12
CA LEU A 202 -15.91 -8.28 6.66
C LEU A 202 -16.83 -9.00 5.69
N VAL A 203 -16.60 -8.85 4.39
CA VAL A 203 -17.31 -9.56 3.32
C VAL A 203 -16.28 -10.36 2.52
N SER A 204 -16.42 -11.68 2.50
CA SER A 204 -15.51 -12.58 1.79
C SER A 204 -16.20 -13.89 1.45
N PHE A 205 -15.91 -14.42 0.27
CA PHE A 205 -16.36 -15.73 -0.19
C PHE A 205 -15.14 -16.52 -0.70
N LYS A 206 -15.04 -17.78 -0.29
CA LYS A 206 -13.95 -18.67 -0.71
C LYS A 206 -14.39 -19.43 -1.96
N THR A 207 -13.61 -19.32 -3.04
CA THR A 207 -13.91 -19.94 -4.35
C THR A 207 -13.90 -21.47 -4.33
N ASP A 208 -13.08 -22.08 -3.48
CA ASP A 208 -12.84 -23.54 -3.46
C ASP A 208 -13.67 -24.29 -2.40
N ARG A 209 -14.68 -23.64 -1.81
CA ARG A 209 -15.48 -24.18 -0.71
C ARG A 209 -16.98 -24.23 -1.00
N GLY A 210 -17.41 -24.02 -2.25
CA GLY A 210 -18.81 -24.06 -2.64
C GLY A 210 -19.64 -22.86 -2.18
N TYR A 211 -19.00 -21.76 -1.80
CA TYR A 211 -19.71 -20.51 -1.43
C TYR A 211 -19.95 -19.58 -2.62
N ASP A 212 -19.43 -19.93 -3.78
CA ASP A 212 -19.68 -19.19 -5.03
C ASP A 212 -21.02 -19.61 -5.63
N SER A 213 -21.84 -18.64 -6.00
CA SER A 213 -23.15 -18.88 -6.62
C SER A 213 -23.18 -18.36 -8.04
N TYR A 214 -23.83 -19.11 -8.94
CA TYR A 214 -24.05 -18.72 -10.33
C TYR A 214 -22.75 -18.35 -11.09
N GLY A 215 -21.62 -19.00 -10.79
CA GLY A 215 -20.33 -18.75 -11.40
C GLY A 215 -19.68 -17.41 -11.03
N LYS A 216 -20.17 -16.74 -9.96
CA LYS A 216 -19.60 -15.50 -9.47
C LYS A 216 -18.46 -15.80 -8.51
N GLU A 217 -17.35 -15.11 -8.67
CA GLU A 217 -16.20 -15.25 -7.79
C GLU A 217 -16.21 -14.27 -6.62
N GLN A 218 -15.88 -14.75 -5.43
CA GLN A 218 -15.59 -13.95 -4.24
C GLN A 218 -16.63 -12.81 -3.98
N GLY A 219 -16.18 -11.55 -3.86
CA GLY A 219 -17.04 -10.39 -3.59
C GLY A 219 -18.13 -10.12 -4.62
N TYR A 220 -18.04 -10.69 -5.81
CA TYR A 220 -19.12 -10.61 -6.80
C TYR A 220 -20.41 -11.33 -6.37
N ASN A 221 -20.33 -12.20 -5.36
CA ASN A 221 -21.49 -12.81 -4.72
C ASN A 221 -22.25 -11.83 -3.81
N ALA A 222 -21.60 -10.76 -3.34
CA ALA A 222 -22.26 -9.68 -2.58
C ALA A 222 -21.91 -8.36 -3.28
N GLN A 223 -22.79 -7.90 -4.16
CA GLN A 223 -22.58 -6.74 -5.03
C GLN A 223 -22.39 -5.45 -4.21
N ILE A 224 -21.16 -5.21 -3.74
CA ILE A 224 -20.77 -3.99 -3.04
C ILE A 224 -19.77 -3.27 -3.94
N SER A 225 -20.05 -2.00 -4.25
CA SER A 225 -19.15 -1.22 -5.10
C SER A 225 -17.82 -0.93 -4.42
N GLY A 226 -16.78 -0.68 -5.21
CA GLY A 226 -15.46 -0.32 -4.71
C GLY A 226 -15.50 0.92 -3.81
N ASP A 227 -16.34 1.89 -4.13
CA ASP A 227 -16.56 3.09 -3.31
C ASP A 227 -17.17 2.77 -1.94
N ALA A 228 -18.19 1.93 -1.92
CA ALA A 228 -18.84 1.52 -0.68
C ALA A 228 -17.91 0.61 0.14
N GLU A 229 -17.16 -0.25 -0.51
CA GLU A 229 -16.14 -1.11 0.12
C GLU A 229 -15.07 -0.29 0.82
N PHE A 230 -14.50 0.68 0.11
CA PHE A 230 -13.50 1.57 0.67
C PHE A 230 -14.04 2.38 1.85
N ALA A 231 -15.22 2.98 1.68
CA ALA A 231 -15.83 3.82 2.70
C ALA A 231 -16.10 3.05 4.01
N TYR A 232 -16.79 1.89 3.95
CA TYR A 232 -17.11 1.16 5.17
C TYR A 232 -15.86 0.54 5.83
N THR A 233 -14.89 0.09 5.06
CA THR A 233 -13.66 -0.49 5.62
C THR A 233 -12.78 0.57 6.27
N THR A 234 -12.67 1.74 5.65
CA THR A 234 -11.94 2.90 6.22
C THR A 234 -12.58 3.37 7.51
N ALA A 235 -13.90 3.55 7.52
CA ALA A 235 -14.67 3.94 8.71
C ALA A 235 -14.47 2.94 9.85
N LEU A 236 -14.64 1.66 9.58
CA LEU A 236 -14.53 0.62 10.61
C LEU A 236 -13.09 0.49 11.13
N ASN A 237 -12.09 0.51 10.26
CA ASN A 237 -10.69 0.46 10.67
C ASN A 237 -10.31 1.68 11.53
N ALA A 238 -10.82 2.88 11.20
CA ALA A 238 -10.58 4.07 12.00
C ALA A 238 -11.21 3.96 13.40
N MET A 239 -12.45 3.47 13.50
CA MET A 239 -13.13 3.25 14.79
C MET A 239 -12.45 2.19 15.67
N LEU A 240 -11.75 1.21 15.05
CA LEU A 240 -11.07 0.13 15.77
C LEU A 240 -9.63 0.49 16.18
N GLN A 241 -9.11 1.63 15.75
CA GLN A 241 -7.79 2.09 16.18
C GLN A 241 -7.80 2.44 17.67
N LYS A 242 -6.73 2.04 18.40
CA LYS A 242 -6.57 2.42 19.81
C LYS A 242 -6.48 3.94 19.92
N GLY A 243 -7.33 4.54 20.73
CA GLY A 243 -7.37 5.98 20.96
C GLY A 243 -8.35 6.75 20.05
N SER A 244 -9.27 6.05 19.36
CA SER A 244 -10.31 6.68 18.54
C SER A 244 -11.52 7.21 19.36
N HIS A 245 -11.39 7.33 20.67
CA HIS A 245 -12.42 7.88 21.58
C HIS A 245 -12.03 9.26 22.10
#